data_07bfb1e05c3238f5c6d83ccbb7f5ea04
#
_entry.id   07bfb1e05c3238f5c6d83ccbb7f5ea04
#
_cell.length_a   1.000
_cell.length_b   1.000
_cell.length_c   1.000
_cell.angle_alpha   90.00
_cell.angle_beta   90.00
_cell.angle_gamma   90.00
#
_symmetry.space_group_name_H-M   'P 1'
#
loop_
_entity.id
_entity.type
_entity.pdbx_description
1 polymer ?
#
loop_
_entity_poly.entity_id
_entity_poly.type
_entity_poly.pdbx_seq_one_letter_code
_entity_poly.pdbx_strand_id
1 'polypeptide(L)'
;MERRQFLRGTGAAIGGSLLAGCAGSDGRTVTVDYAYYNPVSLVLREKGWLAEAFAETDVDVEWVLSLGSNQANEYSQGGEAEVASTAGIAALMARSNGVPITTPYVYSEPEWTALVTFAETGIESVADLEGKRVAATRGTDPYFFLLQALDDAGLSEDDVEVVHLQHPEGQSALVGGDVDAWAGLDPHMAELELEHDGAELFFREPAYNTYGFLNFLDGFLADHPDDARRVVEAYERGREWAIDNPTETAGILASESEMSQAVAERVFTRRTDLSEPLPGDAHRGLLSDLAPILEREGLVNDDADPAGSIDDLLDAEFAADIVGDAGSGGE
;
A
#
# COMPACT_ATOMS: atom_id res chain seq x y z
N MET A 1 -35.58 43.97 -31.84
CA MET A 1 -37.02 44.32 -31.79
C MET A 1 -37.62 43.37 -30.80
N GLU A 2 -37.81 43.95 -29.66
CA GLU A 2 -39.10 44.24 -28.96
C GLU A 2 -39.66 43.02 -28.25
N ARG A 3 -39.72 43.10 -27.04
CA ARG A 3 -40.44 43.65 -25.85
C ARG A 3 -41.20 42.54 -25.14
N ARG A 4 -40.88 42.29 -23.88
CA ARG A 4 -41.55 42.78 -22.61
C ARG A 4 -43.06 42.47 -22.53
N GLN A 5 -43.48 41.70 -21.53
CA GLN A 5 -44.17 42.16 -20.27
C GLN A 5 -44.74 40.95 -19.54
N PHE A 6 -44.40 40.75 -18.27
CA PHE A 6 -45.12 41.12 -17.06
C PHE A 6 -46.58 40.61 -16.95
N LEU A 7 -46.82 39.72 -16.00
CA LEU A 7 -47.97 39.91 -15.10
C LEU A 7 -47.74 39.18 -13.75
N ARG A 8 -48.03 39.95 -12.71
CA ARG A 8 -48.07 39.58 -11.30
C ARG A 8 -49.35 38.84 -11.00
N GLY A 9 -49.33 37.95 -10.04
CA GLY A 9 -50.54 37.38 -9.42
C GLY A 9 -50.22 36.69 -8.11
N THR A 10 -50.43 37.41 -7.08
CA THR A 10 -50.73 37.25 -5.67
C THR A 10 -51.25 35.89 -5.19
N GLY A 11 -50.57 35.32 -4.17
CA GLY A 11 -51.16 35.07 -2.85
C GLY A 11 -51.80 33.71 -2.61
N ALA A 12 -51.25 32.94 -1.70
CA ALA A 12 -51.90 32.57 -0.43
C ALA A 12 -51.11 31.46 0.29
N ALA A 13 -50.99 31.65 1.53
CA ALA A 13 -50.25 30.90 2.52
C ALA A 13 -50.88 29.56 2.90
N ILE A 14 -50.08 28.81 3.69
CA ILE A 14 -50.41 27.78 4.69
C ILE A 14 -50.33 26.35 4.20
N GLY A 15 -49.29 25.71 4.69
CA GLY A 15 -49.10 24.26 4.73
C GLY A 15 -47.77 23.97 5.40
N GLY A 16 -47.73 24.08 6.73
CA GLY A 16 -46.59 23.63 7.53
C GLY A 16 -46.43 22.13 7.35
N SER A 17 -45.53 21.75 6.48
CA SER A 17 -44.97 20.39 6.45
C SER A 17 -43.83 20.37 7.43
N LEU A 18 -44.03 19.65 8.52
CA LEU A 18 -42.99 19.19 9.40
C LEU A 18 -41.89 18.54 8.51
N LEU A 19 -40.80 19.26 8.29
CA LEU A 19 -39.54 18.68 7.95
C LEU A 19 -39.16 17.83 9.17
N ALA A 20 -39.55 16.55 9.12
CA ALA A 20 -38.80 15.54 9.85
C ALA A 20 -37.38 15.63 9.31
N GLY A 21 -36.55 16.38 10.01
CA GLY A 21 -35.12 16.29 9.83
C GLY A 21 -34.77 14.80 9.99
N CYS A 22 -34.30 14.17 8.95
CA CYS A 22 -33.36 13.10 9.13
C CYS A 22 -32.22 13.75 9.88
N ALA A 23 -32.20 13.57 11.20
CA ALA A 23 -30.96 13.61 11.95
C ALA A 23 -30.11 12.52 11.31
N GLY A 24 -29.29 12.89 10.34
CA GLY A 24 -28.15 12.09 10.02
C GLY A 24 -27.42 11.94 11.35
N SER A 25 -27.17 10.74 11.79
CA SER A 25 -26.16 10.51 12.79
C SER A 25 -24.94 11.27 12.29
N ASP A 26 -24.37 12.17 13.10
CA ASP A 26 -23.02 12.69 12.91
C ASP A 26 -22.04 11.53 13.18
N GLY A 27 -22.25 10.39 12.52
CA GLY A 27 -21.39 9.22 12.59
C GLY A 27 -20.03 9.58 12.01
N ARG A 28 -18.97 9.29 12.74
CA ARG A 28 -17.61 9.43 12.24
C ARG A 28 -17.35 8.30 11.24
N THR A 29 -16.56 8.57 10.21
CA THR A 29 -16.08 7.57 9.27
C THR A 29 -14.61 7.25 9.58
N VAL A 30 -14.24 5.98 9.52
CA VAL A 30 -12.85 5.50 9.47
C VAL A 30 -12.60 5.00 8.07
N THR A 31 -11.68 5.64 7.37
CA THR A 31 -11.27 5.23 6.03
C THR A 31 -9.97 4.42 6.12
N VAL A 32 -10.01 3.23 5.54
CA VAL A 32 -8.87 2.29 5.48
C VAL A 32 -8.56 2.01 4.03
N ASP A 33 -7.28 1.99 3.65
CA ASP A 33 -6.94 1.57 2.31
C ASP A 33 -7.02 0.05 2.14
N TYR A 34 -7.18 -0.37 0.90
CA TYR A 34 -6.94 -1.73 0.47
C TYR A 34 -6.07 -1.74 -0.78
N ALA A 35 -5.30 -2.80 -0.95
CA ALA A 35 -4.37 -2.88 -2.06
C ALA A 35 -4.18 -4.32 -2.53
N TYR A 36 -3.93 -4.51 -3.83
CA TYR A 36 -3.66 -5.84 -4.38
C TYR A 36 -2.35 -6.45 -3.86
N TYR A 37 -1.41 -5.59 -3.42
CA TYR A 37 -0.18 -6.00 -2.75
C TYR A 37 -0.36 -6.26 -1.24
N ASN A 38 -1.56 -6.04 -0.68
CA ASN A 38 -1.93 -6.37 0.70
C ASN A 38 -3.11 -7.37 0.70
N PRO A 39 -2.88 -8.67 0.53
CA PRO A 39 -3.95 -9.68 0.47
C PRO A 39 -4.82 -9.73 1.72
N VAL A 40 -4.29 -9.38 2.90
CA VAL A 40 -5.08 -9.34 4.16
C VAL A 40 -6.18 -8.29 4.08
N SER A 41 -5.91 -7.12 3.49
CA SER A 41 -6.93 -6.09 3.29
C SER A 41 -8.10 -6.56 2.41
N LEU A 42 -7.79 -7.37 1.39
CA LEU A 42 -8.80 -7.95 0.50
C LEU A 42 -9.66 -8.99 1.23
N VAL A 43 -9.04 -9.82 2.08
CA VAL A 43 -9.77 -10.78 2.95
C VAL A 43 -10.73 -10.02 3.86
N LEU A 44 -10.28 -8.95 4.52
CA LEU A 44 -11.12 -8.12 5.40
C LEU A 44 -12.33 -7.54 4.67
N ARG A 45 -12.14 -7.05 3.45
CA ARG A 45 -13.22 -6.51 2.61
C ARG A 45 -14.21 -7.60 2.21
N GLU A 46 -13.73 -8.70 1.65
CA GLU A 46 -14.57 -9.81 1.18
C GLU A 46 -15.39 -10.43 2.32
N LYS A 47 -14.78 -10.61 3.50
CA LYS A 47 -15.45 -11.19 4.66
C LYS A 47 -16.31 -10.17 5.43
N GLY A 48 -16.12 -8.86 5.20
CA GLY A 48 -16.83 -7.80 5.92
C GLY A 48 -16.41 -7.66 7.38
N TRP A 49 -15.25 -8.19 7.78
CA TRP A 49 -14.85 -8.27 9.19
C TRP A 49 -14.51 -6.92 9.80
N LEU A 50 -14.00 -5.97 9.03
CA LEU A 50 -13.78 -4.63 9.54
C LEU A 50 -15.11 -3.92 9.82
N ALA A 51 -16.09 -4.02 8.93
CA ALA A 51 -17.43 -3.48 9.17
C ALA A 51 -18.11 -4.17 10.37
N GLU A 52 -17.92 -5.49 10.55
CA GLU A 52 -18.39 -6.25 11.71
C GLU A 52 -17.80 -5.71 13.01
N ALA A 53 -16.49 -5.38 13.05
CA ALA A 53 -15.81 -4.84 14.22
C ALA A 53 -16.37 -3.48 14.68
N PHE A 54 -16.98 -2.72 13.77
CA PHE A 54 -17.60 -1.42 14.06
C PHE A 54 -19.13 -1.46 14.17
N ALA A 55 -19.78 -2.63 13.99
CA ALA A 55 -21.23 -2.75 13.91
C ALA A 55 -22.02 -2.25 15.15
N GLU A 56 -21.40 -2.26 16.32
CA GLU A 56 -21.99 -1.79 17.58
C GLU A 56 -21.54 -0.36 17.98
N THR A 57 -20.93 0.36 17.05
CA THR A 57 -20.45 1.74 17.24
C THR A 57 -21.21 2.70 16.34
N ASP A 58 -21.04 4.02 16.58
CA ASP A 58 -21.56 5.07 15.68
C ASP A 58 -20.50 5.46 14.61
N VAL A 59 -19.64 4.52 14.21
CA VAL A 59 -18.54 4.72 13.25
C VAL A 59 -18.83 3.90 11.99
N ASP A 60 -18.83 4.57 10.84
CA ASP A 60 -18.88 3.93 9.53
C ASP A 60 -17.47 3.59 9.04
N VAL A 61 -17.33 2.54 8.25
CA VAL A 61 -16.07 2.14 7.63
C VAL A 61 -16.13 2.36 6.12
N GLU A 62 -15.17 3.08 5.59
CA GLU A 62 -14.99 3.26 4.15
C GLU A 62 -13.64 2.69 3.69
N TRP A 63 -13.62 2.20 2.44
CA TRP A 63 -12.43 1.64 1.82
C TRP A 63 -12.00 2.48 0.62
N VAL A 64 -10.68 2.72 0.49
CA VAL A 64 -10.08 3.37 -0.68
C VAL A 64 -9.00 2.48 -1.28
N LEU A 65 -8.96 2.34 -2.61
CA LEU A 65 -7.94 1.55 -3.31
C LEU A 65 -6.63 2.32 -3.42
N SER A 66 -5.54 1.72 -2.98
CA SER A 66 -4.17 2.18 -3.21
C SER A 66 -3.48 1.32 -4.28
N LEU A 67 -3.00 1.94 -5.34
CA LEU A 67 -2.27 1.27 -6.42
C LEU A 67 -0.77 1.12 -6.14
N GLY A 68 -0.28 1.72 -5.06
CA GLY A 68 1.10 1.69 -4.60
C GLY A 68 1.29 2.53 -3.34
N SER A 69 2.41 2.36 -2.64
CA SER A 69 2.73 3.08 -1.41
C SER A 69 2.74 4.59 -1.56
N ASN A 70 3.07 5.11 -2.75
CA ASN A 70 3.01 6.55 -3.05
C ASN A 70 1.59 7.09 -2.87
N GLN A 71 0.58 6.40 -3.43
CA GLN A 71 -0.83 6.80 -3.32
C GLN A 71 -1.35 6.61 -1.89
N ALA A 72 -0.98 5.52 -1.21
CA ALA A 72 -1.31 5.30 0.20
C ALA A 72 -0.78 6.44 1.10
N ASN A 73 0.47 6.88 0.87
CA ASN A 73 1.06 8.02 1.57
C ASN A 73 0.36 9.35 1.24
N GLU A 74 -0.10 9.55 0.00
CA GLU A 74 -0.89 10.73 -0.38
C GLU A 74 -2.22 10.78 0.37
N TYR A 75 -2.92 9.65 0.52
CA TYR A 75 -4.15 9.56 1.32
C TYR A 75 -3.90 9.89 2.80
N SER A 76 -2.83 9.35 3.39
CA SER A 76 -2.45 9.67 4.78
C SER A 76 -2.08 11.14 4.94
N GLN A 77 -1.29 11.69 4.02
CA GLN A 77 -0.89 13.11 4.04
C GLN A 77 -2.09 14.05 3.87
N GLY A 78 -3.05 13.68 3.04
CA GLY A 78 -4.29 14.43 2.80
C GLY A 78 -5.31 14.28 3.91
N GLY A 79 -5.14 13.31 4.83
CA GLY A 79 -6.13 12.94 5.83
C GLY A 79 -7.36 12.28 5.20
N GLU A 80 -7.18 11.64 4.04
CA GLU A 80 -8.23 10.92 3.31
C GLU A 80 -8.37 9.48 3.78
N ALA A 81 -7.32 8.92 4.41
CA ALA A 81 -7.35 7.62 5.07
C ALA A 81 -6.66 7.70 6.43
N GLU A 82 -7.32 7.19 7.47
CA GLU A 82 -6.76 7.06 8.82
C GLU A 82 -5.76 5.91 8.91
N VAL A 83 -5.93 4.89 8.06
CA VAL A 83 -5.08 3.70 8.02
C VAL A 83 -4.73 3.37 6.58
N ALA A 84 -3.44 3.23 6.29
CA ALA A 84 -2.96 2.95 4.95
C ALA A 84 -1.80 1.94 4.94
N SER A 85 -1.76 1.08 3.92
CA SER A 85 -0.74 0.05 3.75
C SER A 85 0.36 0.49 2.78
N THR A 86 1.61 0.44 3.24
CA THR A 86 2.78 0.81 2.43
C THR A 86 3.92 -0.18 2.59
N ALA A 87 4.93 -0.07 1.74
CA ALA A 87 6.24 -0.63 2.00
C ALA A 87 6.95 0.16 3.12
N GLY A 88 7.83 -0.51 3.87
CA GLY A 88 8.50 0.09 5.02
C GLY A 88 9.34 1.31 4.68
N ILE A 89 10.13 1.25 3.60
CA ILE A 89 10.94 2.42 3.17
C ILE A 89 10.07 3.60 2.72
N ALA A 90 8.91 3.32 2.09
CA ALA A 90 7.98 4.35 1.69
C ALA A 90 7.29 5.01 2.91
N ALA A 91 7.01 4.24 3.97
CA ALA A 91 6.54 4.78 5.25
C ALA A 91 7.60 5.68 5.90
N LEU A 92 8.87 5.22 5.93
CA LEU A 92 9.98 6.00 6.47
C LEU A 92 10.17 7.32 5.71
N MET A 93 10.12 7.28 4.38
CA MET A 93 10.18 8.48 3.54
C MET A 93 9.05 9.47 3.88
N ALA A 94 7.81 8.98 4.00
CA ALA A 94 6.67 9.82 4.34
C ALA A 94 6.80 10.42 5.74
N ARG A 95 7.18 9.62 6.76
CA ARG A 95 7.41 10.08 8.13
C ARG A 95 8.49 11.14 8.18
N SER A 96 9.63 10.91 7.50
CA SER A 96 10.76 11.84 7.42
C SER A 96 10.40 13.18 6.75
N ASN A 97 9.44 13.15 5.82
CA ASN A 97 8.87 14.34 5.18
C ASN A 97 7.73 14.99 5.99
N GLY A 98 7.49 14.53 7.22
CA GLY A 98 6.55 15.14 8.16
C GLY A 98 5.11 14.64 8.06
N VAL A 99 4.84 13.53 7.35
CA VAL A 99 3.53 12.87 7.41
C VAL A 99 3.40 12.22 8.79
N PRO A 100 2.38 12.57 9.59
CA PRO A 100 2.25 12.11 10.97
C PRO A 100 1.65 10.68 11.01
N ILE A 101 2.47 9.68 10.72
CA ILE A 101 2.08 8.26 10.69
C ILE A 101 2.94 7.42 11.62
N THR A 102 2.33 6.46 12.28
CA THR A 102 2.98 5.42 13.10
C THR A 102 2.58 4.05 12.58
N THR A 103 3.52 3.10 12.61
CA THR A 103 3.34 1.71 12.19
C THR A 103 3.29 0.79 13.41
N PRO A 104 2.10 0.44 13.92
CA PRO A 104 1.96 -0.53 15.01
C PRO A 104 1.92 -1.98 14.54
N TYR A 105 1.75 -2.23 13.23
CA TYR A 105 1.47 -3.55 12.70
C TYR A 105 2.15 -3.78 11.34
N VAL A 106 2.69 -4.98 11.15
CA VAL A 106 3.30 -5.46 9.90
C VAL A 106 2.36 -6.48 9.28
N TYR A 107 1.78 -6.17 8.11
CA TYR A 107 0.82 -7.08 7.50
C TYR A 107 1.48 -8.18 6.66
N SER A 108 2.75 -8.02 6.25
CA SER A 108 3.49 -9.05 5.50
C SER A 108 5.00 -8.77 5.42
N GLU A 109 5.77 -9.85 5.19
CA GLU A 109 7.13 -9.85 4.67
C GLU A 109 7.06 -10.43 3.25
N PRO A 110 7.00 -9.58 2.20
CA PRO A 110 6.81 -10.04 0.84
C PRO A 110 8.10 -10.05 0.04
N GLU A 111 8.17 -10.92 -0.99
CA GLU A 111 9.10 -10.80 -2.11
C GLU A 111 8.33 -10.25 -3.33
N TRP A 112 7.84 -9.05 -3.23
CA TRP A 112 6.90 -8.44 -4.19
C TRP A 112 7.53 -7.67 -5.34
N THR A 113 8.86 -7.50 -5.33
CA THR A 113 9.57 -6.72 -6.33
C THR A 113 10.70 -7.50 -6.99
N ALA A 114 10.84 -7.32 -8.30
CA ALA A 114 12.00 -7.70 -9.09
C ALA A 114 12.14 -6.77 -10.31
N LEU A 115 13.30 -6.78 -10.98
CA LEU A 115 13.47 -6.11 -12.26
C LEU A 115 13.07 -7.06 -13.40
N VAL A 116 12.18 -6.59 -14.24
CA VAL A 116 11.55 -7.37 -15.31
C VAL A 116 11.91 -6.78 -16.67
N THR A 117 12.17 -7.65 -17.63
CA THR A 117 12.39 -7.30 -19.04
C THR A 117 11.81 -8.37 -19.96
N PHE A 118 11.89 -8.18 -21.25
CA PHE A 118 11.63 -9.23 -22.23
C PHE A 118 12.94 -9.71 -22.86
N ALA A 119 13.06 -11.01 -23.17
CA ALA A 119 14.25 -11.64 -23.71
C ALA A 119 14.81 -10.93 -24.97
N GLU A 120 13.94 -10.34 -25.78
CA GLU A 120 14.33 -9.61 -26.99
C GLU A 120 15.08 -8.29 -26.73
N THR A 121 15.02 -7.74 -25.51
CA THR A 121 15.75 -6.50 -25.16
C THR A 121 17.25 -6.75 -25.03
N GLY A 122 17.65 -8.00 -24.77
CA GLY A 122 19.04 -8.40 -24.54
C GLY A 122 19.59 -7.91 -23.19
N ILE A 123 18.74 -7.51 -22.24
CA ILE A 123 19.11 -7.17 -20.88
C ILE A 123 19.22 -8.47 -20.07
N GLU A 124 20.40 -8.81 -19.60
CA GLU A 124 20.67 -10.02 -18.80
C GLU A 124 21.11 -9.70 -17.37
N SER A 125 21.49 -8.44 -17.11
CA SER A 125 21.98 -7.99 -15.81
C SER A 125 21.62 -6.51 -15.56
N VAL A 126 21.75 -6.06 -14.31
CA VAL A 126 21.53 -4.65 -13.93
C VAL A 126 22.49 -3.70 -14.67
N ALA A 127 23.72 -4.14 -14.95
CA ALA A 127 24.69 -3.34 -15.71
C ALA A 127 24.24 -3.03 -17.15
N ASP A 128 23.36 -3.86 -17.74
CA ASP A 128 22.82 -3.64 -19.08
C ASP A 128 21.73 -2.55 -19.13
N LEU A 129 21.35 -2.03 -17.94
CA LEU A 129 20.40 -0.92 -17.84
C LEU A 129 21.00 0.45 -18.18
N GLU A 130 22.34 0.58 -18.31
CA GLU A 130 22.97 1.85 -18.70
C GLU A 130 22.37 2.39 -20.00
N GLY A 131 21.83 3.61 -19.95
CA GLY A 131 21.18 4.29 -21.06
C GLY A 131 19.80 3.72 -21.46
N LYS A 132 19.21 2.81 -20.70
CA LYS A 132 17.90 2.22 -20.96
C LYS A 132 16.78 3.00 -20.28
N ARG A 133 15.57 2.85 -20.81
CA ARG A 133 14.33 3.35 -20.20
C ARG A 133 13.80 2.30 -19.23
N VAL A 134 13.70 2.66 -17.96
CA VAL A 134 13.23 1.78 -16.90
C VAL A 134 11.98 2.37 -16.26
N ALA A 135 10.84 1.70 -16.37
CA ALA A 135 9.64 2.12 -15.64
C ALA A 135 9.80 1.81 -14.16
N ALA A 136 9.48 2.78 -13.32
CA ALA A 136 9.41 2.60 -11.87
C ALA A 136 8.43 3.61 -11.26
N THR A 137 7.72 3.20 -10.20
CA THR A 137 6.81 4.11 -9.47
C THR A 137 7.57 4.76 -8.34
N ARG A 138 7.93 6.05 -8.48
CA ARG A 138 8.65 6.80 -7.44
C ARG A 138 7.88 6.80 -6.13
N GLY A 139 8.59 6.66 -5.01
CA GLY A 139 7.98 6.61 -3.68
C GLY A 139 7.36 5.26 -3.30
N THR A 140 7.71 4.18 -4.02
CA THR A 140 7.30 2.80 -3.73
C THR A 140 8.52 1.88 -3.64
N ASP A 141 8.35 0.71 -3.02
CA ASP A 141 9.42 -0.28 -2.87
C ASP A 141 10.15 -0.62 -4.19
N PRO A 142 9.46 -0.85 -5.33
CA PRO A 142 10.12 -1.09 -6.60
C PRO A 142 11.09 0.01 -7.05
N TYR A 143 10.82 1.26 -6.74
CA TYR A 143 11.74 2.34 -7.04
C TYR A 143 13.02 2.26 -6.19
N PHE A 144 12.87 2.01 -4.88
CA PHE A 144 14.03 1.82 -3.99
C PHE A 144 14.81 0.54 -4.32
N PHE A 145 14.12 -0.52 -4.71
CA PHE A 145 14.73 -1.76 -5.21
C PHE A 145 15.61 -1.48 -6.44
N LEU A 146 15.11 -0.69 -7.40
CA LEU A 146 15.88 -0.28 -8.57
C LEU A 146 17.12 0.52 -8.16
N LEU A 147 17.00 1.49 -7.25
CA LEU A 147 18.14 2.31 -6.80
C LEU A 147 19.23 1.46 -6.14
N GLN A 148 18.86 0.49 -5.29
CA GLN A 148 19.79 -0.45 -4.67
C GLN A 148 20.48 -1.32 -5.71
N ALA A 149 19.70 -1.86 -6.66
CA ALA A 149 20.25 -2.70 -7.72
C ALA A 149 21.25 -1.94 -8.61
N LEU A 150 20.96 -0.69 -8.93
CA LEU A 150 21.86 0.18 -9.69
C LEU A 150 23.15 0.46 -8.90
N ASP A 151 23.06 0.82 -7.61
CA ASP A 151 24.21 1.09 -6.74
C ASP A 151 25.16 -0.11 -6.66
N ASP A 152 24.63 -1.32 -6.46
CA ASP A 152 25.40 -2.56 -6.43
C ASP A 152 26.07 -2.90 -7.77
N ALA A 153 25.45 -2.48 -8.87
CA ALA A 153 26.04 -2.62 -10.21
C ALA A 153 27.06 -1.51 -10.54
N GLY A 154 27.26 -0.54 -9.65
CA GLY A 154 28.11 0.64 -9.85
C GLY A 154 27.51 1.68 -10.77
N LEU A 155 26.20 1.70 -10.92
CA LEU A 155 25.39 2.68 -11.64
C LEU A 155 24.64 3.59 -10.64
N SER A 156 24.07 4.68 -11.18
CA SER A 156 23.20 5.60 -10.46
C SER A 156 21.90 5.80 -11.24
N GLU A 157 20.94 6.52 -10.65
CA GLU A 157 19.72 6.90 -11.37
C GLU A 157 20.02 7.73 -12.64
N ASP A 158 21.11 8.55 -12.62
CA ASP A 158 21.52 9.34 -13.78
C ASP A 158 22.02 8.52 -14.97
N ASP A 159 22.38 7.25 -14.76
CA ASP A 159 22.84 6.34 -15.82
C ASP A 159 21.70 5.64 -16.55
N VAL A 160 20.44 5.81 -16.10
CA VAL A 160 19.23 5.23 -16.69
C VAL A 160 18.17 6.31 -16.91
N GLU A 161 17.24 6.10 -17.83
CA GLU A 161 16.06 6.95 -17.98
C GLU A 161 14.90 6.37 -17.16
N VAL A 162 14.70 6.83 -15.91
CA VAL A 162 13.59 6.40 -15.09
C VAL A 162 12.29 7.05 -15.55
N VAL A 163 11.37 6.22 -16.05
CA VAL A 163 10.02 6.63 -16.46
C VAL A 163 9.06 6.40 -15.31
N HIS A 164 8.57 7.49 -14.69
CA HIS A 164 7.62 7.39 -13.60
C HIS A 164 6.23 7.03 -14.12
N LEU A 165 5.78 5.81 -13.79
CA LEU A 165 4.46 5.26 -14.14
C LEU A 165 3.92 4.49 -12.92
N GLN A 166 2.60 4.46 -12.75
CA GLN A 166 2.00 3.55 -11.78
C GLN A 166 2.20 2.08 -12.20
N HIS A 167 2.12 1.14 -11.27
CA HIS A 167 2.51 -0.25 -11.56
C HIS A 167 1.75 -0.89 -12.73
N PRO A 168 0.42 -0.74 -12.87
CA PRO A 168 -0.28 -1.27 -14.05
C PRO A 168 0.14 -0.62 -15.37
N GLU A 169 0.46 0.68 -15.33
CA GLU A 169 0.94 1.43 -16.49
C GLU A 169 2.38 1.05 -16.84
N GLY A 170 3.25 0.81 -15.83
CA GLY A 170 4.61 0.31 -16.00
C GLY A 170 4.64 -1.07 -16.66
N GLN A 171 3.79 -1.99 -16.21
CA GLN A 171 3.57 -3.28 -16.85
C GLN A 171 3.15 -3.11 -18.32
N SER A 172 2.15 -2.28 -18.56
CA SER A 172 1.65 -2.03 -19.92
C SER A 172 2.70 -1.40 -20.83
N ALA A 173 3.52 -0.48 -20.32
CA ALA A 173 4.61 0.16 -21.06
C ALA A 173 5.71 -0.84 -21.44
N LEU A 174 6.04 -1.78 -20.54
CA LEU A 174 7.00 -2.84 -20.83
C LEU A 174 6.46 -3.78 -21.92
N VAL A 175 5.20 -4.24 -21.81
CA VAL A 175 4.55 -5.08 -22.83
C VAL A 175 4.46 -4.36 -24.19
N GLY A 176 4.24 -3.04 -24.17
CA GLY A 176 4.18 -2.21 -25.39
C GLY A 176 5.54 -1.89 -26.02
N GLY A 177 6.66 -2.16 -25.31
CA GLY A 177 7.99 -1.78 -25.74
C GLY A 177 8.28 -0.27 -25.61
N ASP A 178 7.48 0.44 -24.83
CA ASP A 178 7.69 1.86 -24.51
C ASP A 178 8.80 2.08 -23.49
N VAL A 179 9.14 1.04 -22.72
CA VAL A 179 10.31 0.96 -21.83
C VAL A 179 11.05 -0.35 -22.06
N ASP A 180 12.34 -0.39 -21.67
CA ASP A 180 13.22 -1.54 -21.90
C ASP A 180 13.20 -2.52 -20.69
N ALA A 181 12.92 -1.99 -19.50
CA ALA A 181 12.77 -2.75 -18.27
C ALA A 181 11.74 -2.09 -17.34
N TRP A 182 11.31 -2.82 -16.33
CA TRP A 182 10.37 -2.34 -15.32
C TRP A 182 10.76 -2.86 -13.93
N ALA A 183 10.78 -1.98 -12.94
CA ALA A 183 10.82 -2.36 -11.54
C ALA A 183 9.40 -2.77 -11.13
N GLY A 184 9.17 -4.08 -11.15
CA GLY A 184 7.86 -4.69 -11.04
C GLY A 184 7.34 -4.74 -9.61
N LEU A 185 6.01 -4.74 -9.46
CA LEU A 185 5.32 -5.01 -8.22
C LEU A 185 4.29 -6.13 -8.43
N ASP A 186 4.23 -7.09 -7.49
CA ASP A 186 3.15 -8.07 -7.47
C ASP A 186 1.79 -7.38 -7.14
N PRO A 187 0.69 -7.89 -7.70
CA PRO A 187 0.54 -9.09 -8.52
C PRO A 187 0.88 -8.92 -10.01
N HIS A 188 1.06 -7.70 -10.50
CA HIS A 188 1.34 -7.41 -11.92
C HIS A 188 2.64 -8.05 -12.42
N MET A 189 3.67 -8.13 -11.56
CA MET A 189 4.93 -8.78 -11.88
C MET A 189 4.73 -10.30 -12.09
N ALA A 190 3.97 -10.96 -11.22
CA ALA A 190 3.65 -12.37 -11.35
C ALA A 190 2.79 -12.67 -12.59
N GLU A 191 1.90 -11.75 -12.97
CA GLU A 191 1.13 -11.85 -14.21
C GLU A 191 2.04 -11.84 -15.45
N LEU A 192 2.99 -10.89 -15.52
CA LEU A 192 3.98 -10.89 -16.60
C LEU A 192 4.78 -12.19 -16.66
N GLU A 193 5.30 -12.62 -15.51
CA GLU A 193 6.12 -13.85 -15.43
C GLU A 193 5.36 -15.10 -15.90
N LEU A 194 4.06 -15.19 -15.63
CA LEU A 194 3.27 -16.41 -15.88
C LEU A 194 2.48 -16.37 -17.18
N GLU A 195 2.11 -15.21 -17.68
CA GLU A 195 1.13 -15.07 -18.75
C GLU A 195 1.69 -14.39 -20.01
N HIS A 196 2.92 -13.84 -19.96
CA HIS A 196 3.54 -13.20 -21.12
C HIS A 196 4.81 -13.96 -21.54
N ASP A 197 4.76 -14.57 -22.72
CA ASP A 197 5.90 -15.28 -23.31
C ASP A 197 7.10 -14.34 -23.47
N GLY A 198 8.27 -14.77 -22.95
CA GLY A 198 9.53 -14.03 -23.04
C GLY A 198 9.73 -12.97 -21.96
N ALA A 199 8.78 -12.77 -21.04
CA ALA A 199 9.02 -11.96 -19.86
C ALA A 199 9.96 -12.67 -18.88
N GLU A 200 10.97 -11.97 -18.39
CA GLU A 200 12.02 -12.50 -17.52
C GLU A 200 12.23 -11.60 -16.31
N LEU A 201 12.25 -12.20 -15.12
CA LEU A 201 12.72 -11.55 -13.91
C LEU A 201 14.25 -11.64 -13.89
N PHE A 202 14.93 -10.70 -14.55
CA PHE A 202 16.38 -10.79 -14.75
C PHE A 202 17.21 -10.43 -13.51
N PHE A 203 16.60 -9.74 -12.53
CA PHE A 203 17.23 -9.47 -11.24
C PHE A 203 16.21 -9.62 -10.11
N ARG A 204 16.53 -10.47 -9.13
CA ARG A 204 15.75 -10.72 -7.91
C ARG A 204 16.71 -10.73 -6.72
N GLU A 205 16.40 -9.93 -5.71
CA GLU A 205 17.11 -9.92 -4.43
C GLU A 205 16.07 -9.76 -3.31
N PRO A 206 15.65 -10.86 -2.65
CA PRO A 206 14.64 -10.80 -1.61
C PRO A 206 14.95 -9.79 -0.50
N ALA A 207 16.24 -9.64 -0.15
CA ALA A 207 16.68 -8.72 0.90
C ALA A 207 16.46 -7.23 0.57
N TYR A 208 16.18 -6.88 -0.70
CA TYR A 208 15.88 -5.50 -1.11
C TYR A 208 14.40 -5.15 -0.97
N ASN A 209 13.54 -6.15 -0.75
CA ASN A 209 12.14 -5.88 -0.46
C ASN A 209 12.00 -5.44 0.98
N THR A 210 11.23 -4.39 1.20
CA THR A 210 10.89 -3.96 2.53
C THR A 210 9.55 -4.57 2.98
N TYR A 211 9.28 -4.53 4.29
CA TYR A 211 8.07 -5.13 4.85
C TYR A 211 6.81 -4.37 4.47
N GLY A 212 5.68 -5.03 4.53
CA GLY A 212 4.36 -4.41 4.39
C GLY A 212 3.91 -3.81 5.72
N PHE A 213 3.89 -2.49 5.82
CA PHE A 213 3.54 -1.73 7.02
C PHE A 213 2.11 -1.25 6.96
N LEU A 214 1.37 -1.45 8.04
CA LEU A 214 0.07 -0.84 8.25
C LEU A 214 0.26 0.43 9.09
N ASN A 215 0.14 1.57 8.43
CA ASN A 215 0.40 2.88 9.03
C ASN A 215 -0.92 3.52 9.48
N PHE A 216 -0.89 4.11 10.66
CA PHE A 216 -2.00 4.84 11.25
C PHE A 216 -1.62 6.31 11.37
N LEU A 217 -2.56 7.22 11.11
CA LEU A 217 -2.35 8.63 11.46
C LEU A 217 -2.15 8.76 12.97
N ASP A 218 -1.14 9.52 13.40
CA ASP A 218 -0.85 9.78 14.81
C ASP A 218 -2.07 10.34 15.56
N GLY A 219 -2.80 11.25 14.92
CA GLY A 219 -4.04 11.80 15.47
C GLY A 219 -5.13 10.75 15.66
N PHE A 220 -5.24 9.78 14.76
CA PHE A 220 -6.21 8.68 14.91
C PHE A 220 -5.85 7.75 16.07
N LEU A 221 -4.57 7.39 16.22
CA LEU A 221 -4.09 6.60 17.35
C LEU A 221 -4.32 7.32 18.69
N ALA A 222 -4.07 8.63 18.74
CA ALA A 222 -4.17 9.42 19.97
C ALA A 222 -5.62 9.69 20.39
N ASP A 223 -6.48 10.09 19.44
CA ASP A 223 -7.83 10.54 19.71
C ASP A 223 -8.86 9.40 19.69
N HIS A 224 -8.56 8.29 19.00
CA HIS A 224 -9.45 7.15 18.79
C HIS A 224 -8.76 5.78 18.98
N PRO A 225 -8.06 5.56 20.12
CA PRO A 225 -7.27 4.34 20.32
C PRO A 225 -8.11 3.05 20.28
N ASP A 226 -9.36 3.10 20.76
CA ASP A 226 -10.26 1.94 20.71
C ASP A 226 -10.65 1.55 19.28
N ASP A 227 -10.80 2.51 18.38
CA ASP A 227 -11.10 2.23 16.98
C ASP A 227 -9.86 1.76 16.22
N ALA A 228 -8.70 2.36 16.49
CA ALA A 228 -7.43 1.88 15.97
C ALA A 228 -7.17 0.42 16.39
N ARG A 229 -7.47 0.09 17.66
CA ARG A 229 -7.40 -1.28 18.17
C ARG A 229 -8.31 -2.24 17.41
N ARG A 230 -9.57 -1.85 17.12
CA ARG A 230 -10.50 -2.66 16.32
C ARG A 230 -9.96 -2.95 14.92
N VAL A 231 -9.28 -1.98 14.30
CA VAL A 231 -8.63 -2.18 12.99
C VAL A 231 -7.53 -3.22 13.10
N VAL A 232 -6.63 -3.13 14.10
CA VAL A 232 -5.55 -4.11 14.31
C VAL A 232 -6.12 -5.50 14.61
N GLU A 233 -7.15 -5.62 15.47
CA GLU A 233 -7.82 -6.89 15.78
C GLU A 233 -8.45 -7.52 14.52
N ALA A 234 -9.05 -6.71 13.64
CA ALA A 234 -9.57 -7.19 12.38
C ALA A 234 -8.45 -7.67 11.44
N TYR A 235 -7.34 -6.93 11.36
CA TYR A 235 -6.18 -7.33 10.56
C TYR A 235 -5.54 -8.62 11.08
N GLU A 236 -5.40 -8.78 12.39
CA GLU A 236 -4.86 -10.02 12.98
C GLU A 236 -5.77 -11.22 12.70
N ARG A 237 -7.09 -11.05 12.87
CA ARG A 237 -8.06 -12.07 12.46
C ARG A 237 -7.95 -12.43 10.97
N GLY A 238 -7.77 -11.41 10.12
CA GLY A 238 -7.59 -11.59 8.68
C GLY A 238 -6.31 -12.33 8.33
N ARG A 239 -5.20 -11.99 9.01
CA ARG A 239 -3.89 -12.61 8.86
C ARG A 239 -3.92 -14.09 9.24
N GLU A 240 -4.42 -14.40 10.45
CA GLU A 240 -4.55 -15.79 10.92
C GLU A 240 -5.40 -16.62 9.96
N TRP A 241 -6.54 -16.07 9.55
CA TRP A 241 -7.39 -16.76 8.59
C TRP A 241 -6.69 -16.98 7.24
N ALA A 242 -5.95 -16.00 6.74
CA ALA A 242 -5.21 -16.10 5.48
C ALA A 242 -4.13 -17.18 5.53
N ILE A 243 -3.43 -17.33 6.66
CA ILE A 243 -2.46 -18.40 6.91
C ILE A 243 -3.14 -19.77 6.86
N ASP A 244 -4.29 -19.92 7.51
CA ASP A 244 -5.03 -21.18 7.59
C ASP A 244 -5.76 -21.52 6.27
N ASN A 245 -6.05 -20.54 5.42
CA ASN A 245 -6.83 -20.68 4.20
C ASN A 245 -6.11 -20.12 2.95
N PRO A 246 -4.87 -20.56 2.64
CA PRO A 246 -4.05 -19.94 1.61
C PRO A 246 -4.66 -20.00 0.20
N THR A 247 -5.37 -21.08 -0.12
CA THR A 247 -6.04 -21.24 -1.43
C THR A 247 -7.24 -20.28 -1.57
N GLU A 248 -8.01 -20.09 -0.49
CA GLU A 248 -9.14 -19.16 -0.52
C GLU A 248 -8.65 -17.72 -0.58
N THR A 249 -7.57 -17.39 0.16
CA THR A 249 -6.94 -16.07 0.12
C THR A 249 -6.45 -15.74 -1.30
N ALA A 250 -5.76 -16.68 -1.95
CA ALA A 250 -5.37 -16.52 -3.35
C ALA A 250 -6.59 -16.35 -4.27
N GLY A 251 -7.70 -17.06 -4.00
CA GLY A 251 -8.96 -16.90 -4.74
C GLY A 251 -9.57 -15.50 -4.58
N ILE A 252 -9.52 -14.93 -3.38
CA ILE A 252 -9.98 -13.56 -3.12
C ILE A 252 -9.08 -12.56 -3.89
N LEU A 253 -7.76 -12.71 -3.80
CA LEU A 253 -6.83 -11.87 -4.57
C LEU A 253 -7.10 -11.95 -6.07
N ALA A 254 -7.27 -13.16 -6.63
CA ALA A 254 -7.57 -13.35 -8.05
C ALA A 254 -8.87 -12.64 -8.46
N SER A 255 -9.92 -12.73 -7.63
CA SER A 255 -11.21 -12.09 -7.90
C SER A 255 -11.14 -10.56 -7.85
N GLU A 256 -10.48 -10.02 -6.82
CA GLU A 256 -10.40 -8.57 -6.59
C GLU A 256 -9.47 -7.87 -7.60
N SER A 257 -8.38 -8.54 -8.00
CA SER A 257 -7.42 -7.99 -8.99
C SER A 257 -7.79 -8.31 -10.44
N GLU A 258 -8.84 -9.11 -10.68
CA GLU A 258 -9.24 -9.63 -12.01
C GLU A 258 -8.13 -10.44 -12.70
N MET A 259 -7.21 -11.03 -11.93
CA MET A 259 -6.10 -11.86 -12.42
C MET A 259 -6.40 -13.35 -12.30
N SER A 260 -5.57 -14.17 -12.93
CA SER A 260 -5.75 -15.63 -12.86
C SER A 260 -5.43 -16.17 -11.46
N GLN A 261 -6.06 -17.33 -11.12
CA GLN A 261 -5.76 -18.04 -9.88
C GLN A 261 -4.26 -18.41 -9.77
N ALA A 262 -3.59 -18.71 -10.89
CA ALA A 262 -2.18 -19.07 -10.90
C ALA A 262 -1.28 -17.87 -10.51
N VAL A 263 -1.63 -16.67 -10.95
CA VAL A 263 -0.96 -15.43 -10.56
C VAL A 263 -1.14 -15.19 -9.06
N ALA A 264 -2.36 -15.24 -8.56
CA ALA A 264 -2.66 -15.02 -7.15
C ALA A 264 -2.00 -16.08 -6.23
N GLU A 265 -1.96 -17.35 -6.64
CA GLU A 265 -1.25 -18.41 -5.91
C GLU A 265 0.28 -18.16 -5.89
N ARG A 266 0.87 -17.68 -7.00
CA ARG A 266 2.27 -17.30 -7.06
C ARG A 266 2.59 -16.21 -6.05
N VAL A 267 1.79 -15.15 -6.00
CA VAL A 267 1.94 -14.03 -5.08
C VAL A 267 1.78 -14.50 -3.63
N PHE A 268 0.63 -15.04 -3.30
CA PHE A 268 0.29 -15.29 -1.90
C PHE A 268 1.07 -16.46 -1.31
N THR A 269 1.14 -17.61 -2.02
CA THR A 269 1.74 -18.83 -1.43
C THR A 269 3.24 -18.96 -1.62
N ARG A 270 3.87 -18.13 -2.46
CA ARG A 270 5.30 -18.25 -2.80
C ARG A 270 6.12 -17.01 -2.45
N ARG A 271 5.46 -15.84 -2.34
CA ARG A 271 6.15 -14.56 -2.19
C ARG A 271 5.63 -13.72 -1.03
N THR A 272 4.71 -14.24 -0.22
CA THR A 272 4.16 -13.53 0.93
C THR A 272 4.35 -14.35 2.19
N ASP A 273 5.04 -13.80 3.19
CA ASP A 273 5.12 -14.34 4.54
C ASP A 273 4.31 -13.44 5.48
N LEU A 274 3.52 -14.06 6.36
CA LEU A 274 2.65 -13.40 7.32
C LEU A 274 3.04 -13.73 8.76
N SER A 275 4.25 -14.28 9.00
CA SER A 275 4.62 -14.84 10.31
C SER A 275 4.92 -13.78 11.38
N GLU A 276 5.44 -12.62 11.01
CA GLU A 276 5.95 -11.60 11.94
C GLU A 276 5.11 -10.31 11.91
N PRO A 277 3.96 -10.25 12.62
CA PRO A 277 3.03 -9.12 12.51
C PRO A 277 3.40 -7.89 13.35
N LEU A 278 4.48 -7.94 14.13
CA LEU A 278 4.91 -6.80 14.96
C LEU A 278 6.21 -6.18 14.43
N PRO A 279 6.31 -4.84 14.39
CA PRO A 279 7.56 -4.19 14.07
C PRO A 279 8.62 -4.48 15.16
N GLY A 280 9.84 -4.83 14.75
CA GLY A 280 10.92 -5.22 15.64
C GLY A 280 12.31 -4.82 15.16
N ASP A 281 13.35 -5.43 15.75
CA ASP A 281 14.75 -5.10 15.46
C ASP A 281 15.15 -5.34 14.00
N ALA A 282 14.59 -6.37 13.35
CA ALA A 282 14.84 -6.65 11.93
C ALA A 282 14.35 -5.50 11.05
N HIS A 283 13.14 -4.99 11.31
CA HIS A 283 12.55 -3.86 10.60
C HIS A 283 13.36 -2.58 10.80
N ARG A 284 13.78 -2.29 12.06
CA ARG A 284 14.64 -1.15 12.40
C ARG A 284 16.00 -1.24 11.68
N GLY A 285 16.60 -2.42 11.69
CA GLY A 285 17.89 -2.67 11.03
C GLY A 285 17.81 -2.38 9.53
N LEU A 286 16.83 -2.97 8.84
CA LEU A 286 16.62 -2.76 7.41
C LEU A 286 16.38 -1.28 7.08
N LEU A 287 15.50 -0.61 7.81
CA LEU A 287 15.22 0.82 7.57
C LEU A 287 16.45 1.69 7.85
N SER A 288 17.27 1.35 8.86
CA SER A 288 18.52 2.07 9.16
C SER A 288 19.55 1.94 8.03
N ASP A 289 19.64 0.75 7.40
CA ASP A 289 20.53 0.52 6.28
C ASP A 289 20.07 1.27 5.01
N LEU A 290 18.75 1.49 4.86
CA LEU A 290 18.16 2.16 3.70
C LEU A 290 17.99 3.68 3.88
N ALA A 291 17.95 4.19 5.10
CA ALA A 291 17.76 5.63 5.37
C ALA A 291 18.74 6.55 4.59
N PRO A 292 20.04 6.21 4.43
CA PRO A 292 20.98 7.02 3.63
C PRO A 292 20.59 7.14 2.15
N ILE A 293 19.82 6.21 1.59
CA ILE A 293 19.35 6.30 0.20
C ILE A 293 18.38 7.47 0.06
N LEU A 294 17.49 7.67 1.03
CA LEU A 294 16.51 8.76 1.02
C LEU A 294 17.18 10.13 0.93
N GLU A 295 18.28 10.33 1.66
CA GLU A 295 19.04 11.58 1.65
C GLU A 295 19.85 11.73 0.35
N ARG A 296 20.57 10.69 -0.05
CA ARG A 296 21.43 10.69 -1.24
C ARG A 296 20.65 10.99 -2.52
N GLU A 297 19.47 10.42 -2.65
CA GLU A 297 18.61 10.59 -3.82
C GLU A 297 17.67 11.81 -3.72
N GLY A 298 17.80 12.63 -2.66
CA GLY A 298 16.99 13.84 -2.48
C GLY A 298 15.49 13.57 -2.34
N LEU A 299 15.12 12.43 -1.74
CA LEU A 299 13.74 11.98 -1.58
C LEU A 299 13.09 12.50 -0.30
N VAL A 300 13.88 13.14 0.54
CA VAL A 300 13.45 13.79 1.78
C VAL A 300 13.89 15.25 1.78
N ASN A 301 13.22 16.07 2.59
CA ASN A 301 13.55 17.47 2.77
C ASN A 301 14.99 17.65 3.32
N ASP A 302 15.64 18.77 3.01
CA ASP A 302 17.04 19.06 3.40
C ASP A 302 17.28 19.02 4.93
N ASP A 303 16.24 19.23 5.73
CA ASP A 303 16.27 19.24 7.20
C ASP A 303 15.68 17.96 7.82
N ALA A 304 15.33 16.97 7.01
CA ALA A 304 14.80 15.68 7.49
C ALA A 304 15.90 14.84 8.16
N ASP A 305 15.49 14.02 9.12
CA ASP A 305 16.32 13.00 9.78
C ASP A 305 15.67 11.62 9.61
N PRO A 306 15.92 10.93 8.49
CA PRO A 306 15.32 9.62 8.26
C PRO A 306 15.73 8.60 9.33
N ALA A 307 16.96 8.62 9.80
CA ALA A 307 17.43 7.70 10.82
C ALA A 307 16.72 7.93 12.18
N GLY A 308 16.55 9.20 12.58
CA GLY A 308 15.79 9.55 13.77
C GLY A 308 14.29 9.27 13.65
N SER A 309 13.74 9.35 12.43
CA SER A 309 12.33 9.08 12.16
C SER A 309 11.91 7.61 12.33
N ILE A 310 12.87 6.66 12.33
CA ILE A 310 12.58 5.24 12.49
C ILE A 310 11.94 4.96 13.87
N ASP A 311 12.44 5.57 14.92
CA ASP A 311 11.92 5.38 16.28
C ASP A 311 10.51 5.96 16.45
N ASP A 312 10.23 7.06 15.77
CA ASP A 312 8.91 7.69 15.76
C ASP A 312 7.91 6.94 14.85
N LEU A 313 8.40 6.19 13.87
CA LEU A 313 7.57 5.41 12.94
C LEU A 313 7.09 4.10 13.56
N LEU A 314 7.96 3.36 14.27
CA LEU A 314 7.69 1.98 14.69
C LEU A 314 7.23 1.89 16.14
N ASP A 315 5.98 1.49 16.38
CA ASP A 315 5.39 1.29 17.70
C ASP A 315 4.77 -0.11 17.84
N ALA A 316 5.58 -1.08 18.26
CA ALA A 316 5.11 -2.46 18.51
C ALA A 316 4.21 -2.57 19.77
N GLU A 317 4.30 -1.63 20.72
CA GLU A 317 3.61 -1.74 22.01
C GLU A 317 2.09 -1.66 21.82
N PHE A 318 1.63 -0.85 20.85
CA PHE A 318 0.21 -0.68 20.57
C PHE A 318 -0.51 -1.98 20.20
N ALA A 319 0.14 -2.87 19.44
CA ALA A 319 -0.45 -4.11 18.92
C ALA A 319 0.01 -5.38 19.68
N ALA A 320 0.98 -5.27 20.57
CA ALA A 320 1.64 -6.44 21.18
C ALA A 320 0.69 -7.36 21.97
N ASP A 321 -0.29 -6.81 22.67
CA ASP A 321 -1.26 -7.58 23.43
C ASP A 321 -2.33 -8.23 22.53
N ILE A 322 -2.68 -7.59 21.41
CA ILE A 322 -3.61 -8.14 20.41
C ILE A 322 -3.02 -9.39 19.77
N VAL A 323 -1.79 -9.27 19.25
CA VAL A 323 -1.07 -10.37 18.60
C VAL A 323 -0.76 -11.50 19.59
N GLY A 324 -0.44 -11.18 20.87
CA GLY A 324 -0.15 -12.17 21.90
C GLY A 324 -1.37 -12.98 22.35
N ASP A 325 -2.55 -12.38 22.40
CA ASP A 325 -3.80 -13.03 22.80
C ASP A 325 -4.36 -13.96 21.71
N ALA A 326 -4.16 -13.65 20.43
CA ALA A 326 -4.61 -14.47 19.32
C ALA A 326 -3.92 -15.85 19.29
N GLY A 327 -2.64 -15.94 19.67
CA GLY A 327 -1.91 -17.21 19.79
C GLY A 327 -2.34 -18.10 20.96
N SER A 328 -3.18 -17.62 21.89
CA SER A 328 -3.64 -18.36 23.07
C SER A 328 -5.05 -18.97 22.97
N GLY A 329 -5.78 -18.67 21.88
CA GLY A 329 -7.18 -19.10 21.67
C GLY A 329 -7.38 -20.43 20.94
N GLY A 330 -6.32 -21.15 20.61
CA GLY A 330 -6.33 -22.43 19.89
C GLY A 330 -6.03 -23.65 20.77
N GLU A 331 -6.83 -23.95 21.82
CA GLU A 331 -6.90 -25.26 22.47
C GLU A 331 -8.30 -25.86 22.36
#